data_749699400392e8c67603b2259caeec96
#
_entry.id   749699400392e8c67603b2259caeec96
#
_cell.length_a   1.000
_cell.length_b   1.000
_cell.length_c   1.000
_cell.angle_alpha   90.00
_cell.angle_beta   90.00
_cell.angle_gamma   90.00
#
_symmetry.space_group_name_H-M   'P 1'
#
loop_
_entity.id
_entity.type
_entity.pdbx_description
1 polymer ?
#
loop_
_entity_poly.entity_id
_entity_poly.type
_entity_poly.pdbx_seq_one_letter_code
_entity_poly.pdbx_strand_id
1 'polypeptide(L)'
;NMATTIDQLDKILDGHYKFDCAAIEGFRGTGYEELFLVPDLDTFVIFPWRPQHGKVARFLCDVVKPDGTPFDGDSRYILKKVISEAKELGYEFRVAIKNEFFLFDLGENGEPTNHSSEQGGYFDVGPADGGENARRDMVLYLADMGISVETSYHSDEAAQHVLDLSYADALDMADNIMTSRLVIRTVAKRHGVNATFMPKPKKDTKGSGAHYTFTLYKDGKNVFNDENDDLGVSKEGYQFMAGILSHIANMSLINNPIVNSYKRLIPGYLAPVTVGW
;
A
#
# COMPACT_ATOMS: atom_id res chain seq x y z
N ASN A 1 4.83 9.78 -11.48
CA ASN A 1 6.00 9.13 -12.08
C ASN A 1 6.65 10.06 -13.10
N MET A 2 7.95 10.21 -12.97
CA MET A 2 8.78 10.90 -13.96
C MET A 2 9.69 9.85 -14.60
N ALA A 3 9.69 9.75 -15.93
CA ALA A 3 10.52 8.81 -16.65
C ALA A 3 11.64 9.57 -17.38
N THR A 4 12.84 8.99 -17.39
CA THR A 4 14.00 9.55 -18.04
C THR A 4 14.90 8.45 -18.61
N THR A 5 15.90 8.80 -19.38
CA THR A 5 16.88 7.88 -19.94
C THR A 5 18.10 7.74 -19.03
N ILE A 6 18.87 6.67 -19.24
CA ILE A 6 20.09 6.40 -18.47
C ILE A 6 21.12 7.53 -18.58
N ASP A 7 21.13 8.29 -19.66
CA ASP A 7 22.03 9.41 -19.88
C ASP A 7 21.82 10.57 -18.88
N GLN A 8 20.68 10.57 -18.19
CA GLN A 8 20.35 11.56 -17.16
C GLN A 8 20.60 11.04 -15.74
N LEU A 9 21.24 9.87 -15.60
CA LEU A 9 21.39 9.19 -14.30
C LEU A 9 22.14 10.08 -13.30
N ASP A 10 23.26 10.69 -13.69
CA ASP A 10 24.04 11.54 -12.80
C ASP A 10 23.19 12.69 -12.24
N LYS A 11 22.41 13.34 -13.11
CA LYS A 11 21.51 14.42 -12.71
C LYS A 11 20.41 13.95 -11.73
N ILE A 12 19.95 12.70 -11.89
CA ILE A 12 18.98 12.09 -10.98
C ILE A 12 19.64 11.85 -9.62
N LEU A 13 20.82 11.24 -9.60
CA LEU A 13 21.55 10.88 -8.39
C LEU A 13 21.99 12.11 -7.60
N ASP A 14 22.29 13.20 -8.29
CA ASP A 14 22.63 14.50 -7.67
C ASP A 14 21.40 15.25 -7.10
N GLY A 15 20.20 14.70 -7.22
CA GLY A 15 18.96 15.33 -6.71
C GLY A 15 18.55 16.60 -7.48
N HIS A 16 19.02 16.78 -8.70
CA HIS A 16 18.71 17.94 -9.54
C HIS A 16 17.44 17.78 -10.40
N TYR A 17 16.67 16.73 -10.16
CA TYR A 17 15.41 16.52 -10.87
C TYR A 17 14.28 17.26 -10.17
N LYS A 18 13.63 18.16 -10.89
CA LYS A 18 12.55 19.00 -10.38
C LYS A 18 11.23 18.71 -11.06
N PHE A 19 10.15 19.06 -10.40
CA PHE A 19 8.80 19.00 -10.95
C PHE A 19 8.01 20.26 -10.59
N ASP A 20 7.03 20.57 -11.44
CA ASP A 20 6.10 21.67 -11.24
C ASP A 20 5.03 21.30 -10.19
N CYS A 21 4.99 22.07 -9.09
CA CYS A 21 4.02 21.89 -8.02
C CYS A 21 2.58 22.19 -8.48
N ALA A 22 2.40 23.12 -9.42
CA ALA A 22 1.08 23.47 -9.92
C ALA A 22 0.41 22.33 -10.70
N ALA A 23 1.22 21.40 -11.24
CA ALA A 23 0.73 20.20 -11.94
C ALA A 23 0.15 19.13 -10.99
N ILE A 24 0.42 19.24 -9.68
CA ILE A 24 -0.07 18.29 -8.66
C ILE A 24 -1.08 19.01 -7.78
N GLU A 25 -2.35 18.60 -7.81
CA GLU A 25 -3.44 19.28 -7.13
C GLU A 25 -3.18 19.47 -5.63
N GLY A 26 -2.64 18.45 -4.94
CA GLY A 26 -2.31 18.50 -3.51
C GLY A 26 -1.15 19.44 -3.16
N PHE A 27 -0.37 19.90 -4.14
CA PHE A 27 0.75 20.84 -3.92
C PHE A 27 0.41 22.29 -4.34
N ARG A 28 -0.76 22.52 -4.92
CA ARG A 28 -1.20 23.88 -5.26
C ARG A 28 -1.34 24.73 -3.99
N GLY A 29 -0.82 25.94 -4.04
CA GLY A 29 -0.90 26.88 -2.89
C GLY A 29 0.12 26.64 -1.78
N THR A 30 1.09 25.75 -1.97
CA THR A 30 2.18 25.53 -1.00
C THR A 30 3.21 26.68 -0.98
N GLY A 31 3.14 27.61 -1.93
CA GLY A 31 4.09 28.71 -2.06
C GLY A 31 5.35 28.37 -2.86
N TYR A 32 5.45 27.13 -3.36
CA TYR A 32 6.56 26.70 -4.21
C TYR A 32 6.06 26.50 -5.64
N GLU A 33 6.81 27.01 -6.63
CA GLU A 33 6.58 26.72 -8.05
C GLU A 33 7.18 25.37 -8.42
N GLU A 34 8.37 25.07 -7.90
CA GLU A 34 9.12 23.85 -8.18
C GLU A 34 9.60 23.21 -6.88
N LEU A 35 9.58 21.88 -6.83
CA LEU A 35 10.20 21.05 -5.82
C LEU A 35 11.14 20.05 -6.50
N PHE A 36 12.07 19.48 -5.73
CA PHE A 36 13.10 18.58 -6.24
C PHE A 36 12.87 17.16 -5.71
N LEU A 37 13.34 16.18 -6.50
CA LEU A 37 13.28 14.77 -6.19
C LEU A 37 14.67 14.26 -5.85
N VAL A 38 14.83 13.72 -4.64
CA VAL A 38 16.06 13.06 -4.20
C VAL A 38 15.80 11.57 -4.15
N PRO A 39 16.46 10.76 -5.00
CA PRO A 39 16.22 9.32 -5.04
C PRO A 39 16.77 8.66 -3.77
N ASP A 40 15.96 7.77 -3.21
CA ASP A 40 16.39 6.83 -2.19
C ASP A 40 16.97 5.59 -2.90
N LEU A 41 18.29 5.44 -2.84
CA LEU A 41 19.03 4.42 -3.59
C LEU A 41 18.69 2.99 -3.12
N ASP A 42 18.33 2.83 -1.87
CA ASP A 42 17.93 1.54 -1.30
C ASP A 42 16.62 1.03 -1.89
N THR A 43 15.85 1.92 -2.53
CA THR A 43 14.59 1.58 -3.21
C THR A 43 14.75 1.24 -4.69
N PHE A 44 15.99 1.08 -5.16
CA PHE A 44 16.26 0.69 -6.54
C PHE A 44 15.63 -0.66 -6.88
N VAL A 45 14.84 -0.69 -7.97
CA VAL A 45 14.24 -1.92 -8.44
C VAL A 45 14.08 -1.91 -9.96
N ILE A 46 14.33 -3.06 -10.59
CA ILE A 46 14.07 -3.28 -12.01
C ILE A 46 12.69 -3.91 -12.16
N PHE A 47 11.86 -3.35 -13.05
CA PHE A 47 10.52 -3.89 -13.28
C PHE A 47 10.58 -5.24 -14.02
N PRO A 48 10.17 -6.35 -13.39
CA PRO A 48 10.30 -7.70 -13.94
C PRO A 48 9.40 -7.94 -15.17
N TRP A 49 8.32 -7.20 -15.31
CA TRP A 49 7.38 -7.31 -16.44
C TRP A 49 7.83 -6.56 -17.69
N ARG A 50 8.97 -5.88 -17.68
CA ARG A 50 9.54 -5.22 -18.86
C ARG A 50 10.46 -6.16 -19.61
N PRO A 51 10.61 -6.01 -20.95
CA PRO A 51 11.47 -6.89 -21.75
C PRO A 51 12.95 -6.76 -21.32
N GLN A 52 13.72 -7.82 -21.61
CA GLN A 52 15.16 -7.87 -21.29
C GLN A 52 15.95 -6.74 -21.98
N HIS A 53 15.56 -6.38 -23.20
CA HIS A 53 16.07 -5.20 -23.89
C HIS A 53 15.22 -3.98 -23.52
N GLY A 54 15.84 -2.90 -23.04
CA GLY A 54 15.15 -1.71 -22.56
C GLY A 54 14.55 -1.93 -21.18
N LYS A 55 15.32 -2.49 -20.26
CA LYS A 55 14.96 -2.60 -18.84
C LYS A 55 14.54 -1.24 -18.28
N VAL A 56 13.53 -1.24 -17.45
CA VAL A 56 13.07 -0.05 -16.71
C VAL A 56 13.36 -0.27 -15.25
N ALA A 57 14.12 0.64 -14.68
CA ALA A 57 14.36 0.70 -13.24
C ALA A 57 13.59 1.86 -12.61
N ARG A 58 13.36 1.79 -11.31
CA ARG A 58 12.68 2.81 -10.52
C ARG A 58 13.43 3.06 -9.23
N PHE A 59 13.45 4.32 -8.81
CA PHE A 59 13.69 4.74 -7.43
C PHE A 59 12.41 5.34 -6.86
N LEU A 60 12.21 5.23 -5.56
CA LEU A 60 11.37 6.13 -4.81
C LEU A 60 12.20 7.36 -4.43
N CYS A 61 11.55 8.51 -4.38
CA CYS A 61 12.25 9.76 -4.11
C CYS A 61 11.60 10.47 -2.93
N ASP A 62 12.41 11.09 -2.11
CA ASP A 62 11.98 12.11 -1.17
C ASP A 62 11.78 13.44 -1.92
N VAL A 63 10.90 14.27 -1.41
CA VAL A 63 10.64 15.60 -1.96
C VAL A 63 11.34 16.65 -1.12
N VAL A 64 12.13 17.50 -1.76
CA VAL A 64 12.86 18.57 -1.08
C VAL A 64 12.57 19.94 -1.71
N LYS A 65 12.73 20.98 -0.91
CA LYS A 65 12.63 22.39 -1.33
C LYS A 65 13.86 22.80 -2.13
N PRO A 66 13.83 23.96 -2.80
CA PRO A 66 14.98 24.47 -3.57
C PRO A 66 16.28 24.64 -2.77
N ASP A 67 16.18 24.83 -1.47
CA ASP A 67 17.32 24.93 -0.54
C ASP A 67 17.84 23.57 -0.04
N GLY A 68 17.28 22.46 -0.53
CA GLY A 68 17.65 21.10 -0.16
C GLY A 68 17.01 20.62 1.15
N THR A 69 16.23 21.44 1.85
CA THR A 69 15.52 21.00 3.04
C THR A 69 14.30 20.15 2.70
N PRO A 70 13.93 19.16 3.54
CA PRO A 70 12.75 18.33 3.30
C PRO A 70 11.48 19.16 3.13
N PHE A 71 10.60 18.72 2.24
CA PHE A 71 9.29 19.33 2.06
C PHE A 71 8.28 18.77 3.06
N ASP A 72 7.69 19.63 3.88
CA ASP A 72 6.78 19.21 4.97
C ASP A 72 5.47 18.58 4.48
N GLY A 73 5.14 18.74 3.21
CA GLY A 73 3.99 18.09 2.56
C GLY A 73 4.28 16.70 1.99
N ASP A 74 5.52 16.22 2.07
CA ASP A 74 5.89 14.87 1.64
C ASP A 74 5.49 13.84 2.70
N SER A 75 4.55 12.97 2.36
CA SER A 75 4.07 11.91 3.25
C SER A 75 5.18 10.94 3.70
N ARG A 76 6.15 10.69 2.82
CA ARG A 76 7.31 9.83 3.13
C ARG A 76 8.23 10.50 4.16
N TYR A 77 8.46 11.80 4.04
CA TYR A 77 9.19 12.58 5.03
C TYR A 77 8.48 12.62 6.38
N ILE A 78 7.15 12.83 6.40
CA ILE A 78 6.35 12.80 7.64
C ILE A 78 6.52 11.44 8.34
N LEU A 79 6.44 10.34 7.60
CA LEU A 79 6.64 9.00 8.16
C LEU A 79 8.05 8.81 8.72
N LYS A 80 9.09 9.22 7.99
CA LYS A 80 10.49 9.19 8.46
C LYS A 80 10.68 9.95 9.77
N LYS A 81 10.04 11.11 9.90
CA LYS A 81 10.07 11.91 11.13
C LYS A 81 9.47 11.15 12.32
N VAL A 82 8.28 10.58 12.15
CA VAL A 82 7.61 9.81 13.22
C VAL A 82 8.41 8.55 13.58
N ILE A 83 9.00 7.88 12.61
CA ILE A 83 9.90 6.73 12.84
C ILE A 83 11.12 7.16 13.67
N SER A 84 11.70 8.33 13.37
CA SER A 84 12.82 8.87 14.15
C SER A 84 12.43 9.13 15.61
N GLU A 85 11.27 9.74 15.83
CA GLU A 85 10.72 9.98 17.17
C GLU A 85 10.50 8.66 17.94
N ALA A 86 9.98 7.62 17.28
CA ALA A 86 9.84 6.30 17.87
C ALA A 86 11.20 5.65 18.23
N LYS A 87 12.20 5.80 17.37
CA LYS A 87 13.57 5.33 17.62
C LYS A 87 14.25 6.02 18.81
N GLU A 88 14.00 7.32 19.00
CA GLU A 88 14.49 8.06 20.19
C GLU A 88 13.91 7.49 21.49
N LEU A 89 12.70 6.93 21.45
CA LEU A 89 12.07 6.22 22.57
C LEU A 89 12.52 4.75 22.69
N GLY A 90 13.37 4.29 21.75
CA GLY A 90 13.90 2.93 21.71
C GLY A 90 12.99 1.92 21.02
N TYR A 91 12.00 2.37 20.24
CA TYR A 91 11.07 1.49 19.55
C TYR A 91 11.37 1.37 18.04
N GLU A 92 11.21 0.15 17.53
CA GLU A 92 11.14 -0.17 16.10
C GLU A 92 9.70 -0.58 15.77
N PHE A 93 9.13 0.04 14.75
CA PHE A 93 7.76 -0.18 14.34
C PHE A 93 7.71 -1.01 13.05
N ARG A 94 7.06 -2.17 13.11
CA ARG A 94 6.87 -3.05 11.97
C ARG A 94 5.39 -3.20 11.64
N VAL A 95 5.12 -3.35 10.37
CA VAL A 95 3.76 -3.39 9.82
C VAL A 95 3.65 -4.53 8.83
N ALA A 96 2.54 -5.27 8.88
CA ALA A 96 2.07 -6.14 7.83
C ALA A 96 0.74 -5.61 7.29
N ILE A 97 0.38 -5.97 6.08
CA ILE A 97 -0.89 -5.54 5.49
C ILE A 97 -1.55 -6.67 4.72
N LYS A 98 -2.86 -6.80 4.93
CA LYS A 98 -3.76 -7.58 4.11
C LYS A 98 -4.47 -6.64 3.13
N ASN A 99 -4.12 -6.74 1.85
CA ASN A 99 -4.71 -5.96 0.77
C ASN A 99 -5.83 -6.74 0.08
N GLU A 100 -7.04 -6.20 0.12
CA GLU A 100 -8.18 -6.71 -0.66
C GLU A 100 -8.38 -5.86 -1.92
N PHE A 101 -8.71 -6.50 -3.02
CA PHE A 101 -9.00 -5.84 -4.29
C PHE A 101 -9.92 -6.70 -5.14
N PHE A 102 -10.57 -6.08 -6.13
CA PHE A 102 -11.38 -6.79 -7.11
C PHE A 102 -10.67 -6.83 -8.46
N LEU A 103 -10.85 -7.96 -9.17
CA LEU A 103 -10.49 -8.13 -10.57
C LEU A 103 -11.76 -8.20 -11.40
N PHE A 104 -12.07 -7.12 -12.13
CA PHE A 104 -13.25 -7.04 -12.98
C PHE A 104 -12.88 -7.21 -14.44
N ASP A 105 -13.83 -7.75 -15.20
CA ASP A 105 -13.72 -7.83 -16.64
C ASP A 105 -13.61 -6.42 -17.25
N LEU A 106 -12.91 -6.31 -18.36
CA LEU A 106 -12.92 -5.10 -19.18
C LEU A 106 -14.15 -5.11 -20.08
N GLY A 107 -14.67 -3.92 -20.36
CA GLY A 107 -15.72 -3.74 -21.35
C GLY A 107 -15.19 -3.96 -22.80
N GLU A 108 -16.09 -3.91 -23.76
CA GLU A 108 -15.78 -4.22 -25.17
C GLU A 108 -14.69 -3.30 -25.76
N ASN A 109 -14.58 -2.08 -25.30
CA ASN A 109 -13.56 -1.12 -25.74
C ASN A 109 -12.35 -1.05 -24.76
N GLY A 110 -12.26 -1.98 -23.78
CA GLY A 110 -11.20 -2.02 -22.78
C GLY A 110 -11.41 -1.05 -21.60
N GLU A 111 -12.59 -0.48 -21.44
CA GLU A 111 -12.95 0.37 -20.31
C GLU A 111 -13.14 -0.46 -19.03
N PRO A 112 -12.81 0.10 -17.85
CA PRO A 112 -13.06 -0.55 -16.57
C PRO A 112 -14.54 -0.78 -16.32
N THR A 113 -14.92 -1.99 -15.86
CA THR A 113 -16.27 -2.31 -15.44
C THR A 113 -16.32 -2.65 -13.94
N ASN A 114 -17.50 -2.96 -13.41
CA ASN A 114 -17.71 -3.56 -12.11
C ASN A 114 -18.36 -4.96 -12.22
N HIS A 115 -18.22 -5.58 -13.39
CA HIS A 115 -18.72 -6.90 -13.71
C HIS A 115 -17.58 -7.92 -13.67
N SER A 116 -17.89 -9.15 -13.31
CA SER A 116 -17.00 -10.30 -13.47
C SER A 116 -17.81 -11.51 -13.91
N SER A 117 -17.24 -12.27 -14.84
CA SER A 117 -17.72 -13.59 -15.24
C SER A 117 -17.33 -14.68 -14.23
N GLU A 118 -16.39 -14.39 -13.35
CA GLU A 118 -15.95 -15.26 -12.28
C GLU A 118 -17.01 -15.39 -11.18
N GLN A 119 -17.09 -16.59 -10.60
CA GLN A 119 -18.02 -16.92 -9.51
C GLN A 119 -17.30 -17.66 -8.35
N GLY A 120 -15.99 -17.50 -8.23
CA GLY A 120 -15.22 -18.07 -7.14
C GLY A 120 -15.66 -17.54 -5.77
N GLY A 121 -15.41 -18.34 -4.76
CA GLY A 121 -15.65 -18.05 -3.35
C GLY A 121 -14.40 -18.25 -2.50
N TYR A 122 -14.55 -18.22 -1.18
CA TYR A 122 -13.44 -18.27 -0.25
C TYR A 122 -12.60 -19.54 -0.39
N PHE A 123 -11.30 -19.34 -0.66
CA PHE A 123 -10.31 -20.39 -0.93
C PHE A 123 -10.58 -21.25 -2.16
N ASP A 124 -11.45 -20.83 -3.06
CA ASP A 124 -11.60 -21.53 -4.34
C ASP A 124 -10.31 -21.42 -5.17
N VAL A 125 -10.14 -22.43 -6.02
CA VAL A 125 -9.03 -22.55 -6.98
C VAL A 125 -9.60 -22.68 -8.39
N GLY A 126 -8.73 -22.61 -9.40
CA GLY A 126 -9.17 -22.84 -10.78
C GLY A 126 -9.91 -24.19 -10.95
N PRO A 127 -10.97 -24.25 -11.76
CA PRO A 127 -11.42 -23.21 -12.70
C PRO A 127 -12.41 -22.18 -12.11
N ALA A 128 -12.84 -22.31 -10.86
CA ALA A 128 -13.79 -21.37 -10.24
C ALA A 128 -13.16 -20.00 -10.00
N ASP A 129 -11.90 -19.97 -9.58
CA ASP A 129 -11.09 -18.78 -9.42
C ASP A 129 -10.47 -18.34 -10.77
N GLY A 130 -11.13 -17.44 -11.45
CA GLY A 130 -10.64 -16.87 -12.72
C GLY A 130 -9.42 -15.96 -12.57
N GLY A 131 -9.14 -15.47 -11.37
CA GLY A 131 -8.02 -14.58 -11.07
C GLY A 131 -6.74 -15.28 -10.60
N GLU A 132 -6.73 -16.62 -10.44
CA GLU A 132 -5.61 -17.38 -9.88
C GLU A 132 -4.29 -17.12 -10.62
N ASN A 133 -4.30 -17.18 -11.95
CA ASN A 133 -3.09 -16.95 -12.75
C ASN A 133 -2.58 -15.51 -12.62
N ALA A 134 -3.47 -14.53 -12.59
CA ALA A 134 -3.09 -13.14 -12.37
C ALA A 134 -2.46 -12.96 -10.98
N ARG A 135 -3.07 -13.52 -9.92
CA ARG A 135 -2.49 -13.46 -8.56
C ARG A 135 -1.13 -14.15 -8.49
N ARG A 136 -0.98 -15.31 -9.12
CA ARG A 136 0.31 -16.02 -9.18
C ARG A 136 1.41 -15.13 -9.77
N ASP A 137 1.15 -14.49 -10.90
CA ASP A 137 2.11 -13.60 -11.53
C ASP A 137 2.38 -12.34 -10.68
N MET A 138 1.37 -11.81 -9.96
CA MET A 138 1.54 -10.73 -8.99
C MET A 138 2.52 -11.12 -7.89
N VAL A 139 2.35 -12.30 -7.30
CA VAL A 139 3.24 -12.82 -6.23
C VAL A 139 4.66 -12.98 -6.75
N LEU A 140 4.84 -13.57 -7.93
CA LEU A 140 6.18 -13.77 -8.52
C LEU A 140 6.88 -12.44 -8.79
N TYR A 141 6.19 -11.45 -9.37
CA TYR A 141 6.78 -10.15 -9.64
C TYR A 141 7.07 -9.35 -8.36
N LEU A 142 6.24 -9.48 -7.32
CA LEU A 142 6.55 -8.90 -6.02
C LEU A 142 7.80 -9.53 -5.40
N ALA A 143 7.94 -10.85 -5.47
CA ALA A 143 9.13 -11.55 -5.02
C ALA A 143 10.39 -11.14 -5.78
N ASP A 144 10.31 -11.00 -7.12
CA ASP A 144 11.41 -10.50 -7.95
C ASP A 144 11.82 -9.04 -7.59
N MET A 145 10.90 -8.29 -7.00
CA MET A 145 11.15 -6.92 -6.52
C MET A 145 11.55 -6.86 -5.03
N GLY A 146 11.77 -8.01 -4.39
CA GLY A 146 12.17 -8.10 -2.99
C GLY A 146 11.01 -7.92 -1.98
N ILE A 147 9.76 -7.93 -2.44
CA ILE A 147 8.59 -7.78 -1.58
C ILE A 147 8.03 -9.16 -1.22
N SER A 148 8.03 -9.48 0.06
CA SER A 148 7.56 -10.77 0.55
C SER A 148 6.03 -10.79 0.67
N VAL A 149 5.41 -11.77 0.01
CA VAL A 149 3.98 -12.08 0.14
C VAL A 149 3.83 -13.30 1.04
N GLU A 150 3.06 -13.18 2.10
CA GLU A 150 2.81 -14.26 3.04
C GLU A 150 1.74 -15.22 2.52
N THR A 151 0.60 -14.65 2.06
CA THR A 151 -0.49 -15.42 1.48
C THR A 151 -1.14 -14.73 0.30
N SER A 152 -1.73 -15.54 -0.59
CA SER A 152 -2.51 -15.09 -1.74
C SER A 152 -3.68 -16.04 -1.96
N TYR A 153 -4.92 -15.54 -1.94
CA TYR A 153 -6.10 -16.38 -2.06
C TYR A 153 -7.31 -15.61 -2.63
N HIS A 154 -8.32 -16.37 -3.07
CA HIS A 154 -9.62 -15.85 -3.43
C HIS A 154 -10.42 -15.52 -2.18
N SER A 155 -11.01 -14.33 -2.10
CA SER A 155 -11.90 -13.94 -1.00
C SER A 155 -13.30 -14.57 -1.16
N ASP A 156 -14.20 -14.25 -0.29
CA ASP A 156 -15.54 -14.83 -0.31
C ASP A 156 -16.57 -14.11 -1.22
N GLU A 157 -16.19 -12.98 -1.81
CA GLU A 157 -16.97 -12.31 -2.86
C GLU A 157 -16.42 -12.65 -4.24
N ALA A 158 -17.29 -12.87 -5.22
CA ALA A 158 -16.89 -13.07 -6.60
C ALA A 158 -15.98 -11.95 -7.11
N ALA A 159 -14.88 -12.30 -7.76
CA ALA A 159 -13.84 -11.42 -8.24
C ALA A 159 -13.03 -10.69 -7.15
N GLN A 160 -13.20 -11.01 -5.87
CA GLN A 160 -12.42 -10.43 -4.79
C GLN A 160 -11.23 -11.31 -4.43
N HIS A 161 -10.07 -10.68 -4.37
CA HIS A 161 -8.79 -11.34 -4.12
C HIS A 161 -8.04 -10.66 -2.99
N VAL A 162 -7.14 -11.43 -2.38
CA VAL A 162 -6.31 -10.99 -1.25
C VAL A 162 -4.85 -11.25 -1.54
N LEU A 163 -4.02 -10.31 -1.16
CA LEU A 163 -2.57 -10.44 -1.04
C LEU A 163 -2.14 -9.91 0.33
N ASP A 164 -1.60 -10.78 1.15
CA ASP A 164 -1.04 -10.43 2.45
C ASP A 164 0.46 -10.23 2.31
N LEU A 165 0.95 -9.02 2.61
CA LEU A 165 2.37 -8.73 2.65
C LEU A 165 2.92 -9.04 4.04
N SER A 166 4.06 -9.73 4.08
CA SER A 166 4.77 -10.05 5.31
C SER A 166 5.24 -8.79 6.04
N TYR A 167 5.48 -8.88 7.35
CA TYR A 167 5.99 -7.77 8.14
C TYR A 167 7.26 -7.16 7.54
N ALA A 168 7.29 -5.85 7.47
CA ALA A 168 8.46 -5.04 7.14
C ALA A 168 8.52 -3.82 8.07
N ASP A 169 9.66 -3.13 8.09
CA ASP A 169 9.79 -1.85 8.77
C ASP A 169 8.78 -0.84 8.18
N ALA A 170 8.33 0.10 8.99
CA ALA A 170 7.18 0.94 8.63
C ALA A 170 7.37 1.72 7.32
N LEU A 171 8.58 2.21 7.04
CA LEU A 171 8.87 2.93 5.78
C LEU A 171 8.85 1.97 4.60
N ASP A 172 9.52 0.82 4.72
CA ASP A 172 9.56 -0.21 3.68
C ASP A 172 8.15 -0.71 3.38
N MET A 173 7.32 -0.92 4.41
CA MET A 173 5.94 -1.34 4.20
C MET A 173 5.11 -0.28 3.47
N ALA A 174 5.26 1.00 3.78
CA ALA A 174 4.59 2.07 3.04
C ALA A 174 4.98 2.07 1.56
N ASP A 175 6.26 1.92 1.27
CA ASP A 175 6.81 1.80 -0.08
C ASP A 175 6.34 0.51 -0.79
N ASN A 176 6.27 -0.62 -0.06
CA ASN A 176 5.79 -1.90 -0.56
C ASN A 176 4.30 -1.86 -0.91
N ILE A 177 3.46 -1.19 -0.12
CA ILE A 177 2.04 -1.01 -0.42
C ILE A 177 1.86 -0.25 -1.74
N MET A 178 2.57 0.84 -1.94
CA MET A 178 2.49 1.61 -3.18
C MET A 178 2.99 0.82 -4.38
N THR A 179 4.04 0.03 -4.18
CA THR A 179 4.61 -0.85 -5.19
C THR A 179 3.67 -2.00 -5.53
N SER A 180 3.10 -2.67 -4.52
CA SER A 180 2.16 -3.77 -4.74
C SER A 180 0.92 -3.33 -5.53
N ARG A 181 0.38 -2.15 -5.24
CA ARG A 181 -0.73 -1.58 -6.03
C ARG A 181 -0.38 -1.33 -7.49
N LEU A 182 0.86 -0.91 -7.77
CA LEU A 182 1.36 -0.77 -9.14
C LEU A 182 1.47 -2.14 -9.83
N VAL A 183 2.07 -3.12 -9.16
CA VAL A 183 2.21 -4.50 -9.68
C VAL A 183 0.84 -5.10 -9.98
N ILE A 184 -0.07 -5.09 -8.99
CA ILE A 184 -1.42 -5.66 -9.13
C ILE A 184 -2.15 -5.08 -10.32
N ARG A 185 -2.18 -3.75 -10.48
CA ARG A 185 -2.83 -3.11 -11.63
C ARG A 185 -2.16 -3.43 -12.96
N THR A 186 -0.84 -3.49 -12.97
CA THR A 186 -0.07 -3.78 -14.20
C THR A 186 -0.29 -5.22 -14.63
N VAL A 187 -0.24 -6.16 -13.70
CA VAL A 187 -0.45 -7.59 -13.99
C VAL A 187 -1.90 -7.86 -14.39
N ALA A 188 -2.87 -7.31 -13.65
CA ALA A 188 -4.28 -7.42 -13.99
C ALA A 188 -4.54 -7.01 -15.45
N LYS A 189 -4.03 -5.85 -15.86
CA LYS A 189 -4.16 -5.37 -17.24
C LYS A 189 -3.54 -6.33 -18.26
N ARG A 190 -2.43 -6.98 -17.93
CA ARG A 190 -1.79 -7.98 -18.80
C ARG A 190 -2.59 -9.27 -18.93
N HIS A 191 -3.38 -9.60 -17.91
CA HIS A 191 -4.32 -10.73 -17.91
C HIS A 191 -5.73 -10.36 -18.45
N GLY A 192 -5.89 -9.14 -19.00
CA GLY A 192 -7.15 -8.71 -19.62
C GLY A 192 -8.26 -8.34 -18.62
N VAL A 193 -7.89 -8.07 -17.35
CA VAL A 193 -8.82 -7.66 -16.30
C VAL A 193 -8.39 -6.32 -15.67
N ASN A 194 -9.31 -5.67 -14.97
CA ASN A 194 -9.08 -4.41 -14.27
C ASN A 194 -9.05 -4.62 -12.75
N ALA A 195 -7.92 -4.30 -12.14
CA ALA A 195 -7.79 -4.32 -10.68
C ALA A 195 -8.26 -3.00 -10.07
N THR A 196 -9.17 -3.08 -9.09
CA THR A 196 -9.64 -1.93 -8.34
C THR A 196 -9.48 -2.11 -6.83
N PHE A 197 -8.99 -1.07 -6.18
CA PHE A 197 -8.90 -0.95 -4.71
C PHE A 197 -10.01 -0.04 -4.15
N MET A 198 -11.07 0.13 -4.91
CA MET A 198 -12.22 0.91 -4.49
C MET A 198 -12.85 0.28 -3.24
N PRO A 199 -13.07 1.04 -2.15
CA PRO A 199 -13.60 0.49 -0.90
C PRO A 199 -14.94 -0.25 -1.05
N LYS A 200 -15.83 0.25 -1.92
CA LYS A 200 -17.14 -0.36 -2.21
C LYS A 200 -17.44 -0.29 -3.70
N PRO A 201 -16.90 -1.21 -4.53
CA PRO A 201 -17.08 -1.16 -5.97
C PRO A 201 -18.49 -1.56 -6.43
N LYS A 202 -19.17 -2.42 -5.65
CA LYS A 202 -20.55 -2.88 -5.90
C LYS A 202 -21.43 -2.59 -4.68
N LYS A 203 -22.72 -2.33 -4.92
CA LYS A 203 -23.65 -1.88 -3.87
C LYS A 203 -23.94 -2.98 -2.83
N ASP A 204 -24.32 -4.16 -3.26
CA ASP A 204 -24.88 -5.20 -2.42
C ASP A 204 -23.90 -6.39 -2.21
N THR A 205 -22.60 -6.08 -2.16
CA THR A 205 -21.50 -7.04 -1.95
C THR A 205 -20.60 -6.55 -0.82
N LYS A 206 -19.65 -7.37 -0.38
CA LYS A 206 -18.59 -6.92 0.51
C LYS A 206 -17.70 -5.87 -0.18
N GLY A 207 -17.02 -5.07 0.58
CA GLY A 207 -16.06 -4.09 0.07
C GLY A 207 -14.62 -4.54 0.30
N SER A 208 -13.67 -3.82 -0.29
CA SER A 208 -12.24 -4.05 -0.08
C SER A 208 -11.75 -3.35 1.18
N GLY A 209 -11.03 -4.09 2.02
CA GLY A 209 -10.30 -3.57 3.16
C GLY A 209 -8.81 -3.43 2.88
N ALA A 210 -8.15 -2.65 3.73
CA ALA A 210 -6.71 -2.64 3.91
C ALA A 210 -6.48 -2.82 5.40
N HIS A 211 -6.18 -4.05 5.81
CA HIS A 211 -6.05 -4.39 7.22
C HIS A 211 -4.58 -4.35 7.61
N TYR A 212 -4.25 -3.43 8.52
CA TYR A 212 -2.89 -3.28 9.02
C TYR A 212 -2.72 -4.05 10.31
N THR A 213 -1.65 -4.83 10.40
CA THR A 213 -1.21 -5.47 11.62
C THR A 213 0.07 -4.80 12.08
N PHE A 214 0.08 -4.33 13.32
CA PHE A 214 1.17 -3.56 13.89
C PHE A 214 1.91 -4.36 14.95
N THR A 215 3.22 -4.16 15.04
CA THR A 215 4.02 -4.68 16.14
C THR A 215 5.14 -3.70 16.46
N LEU A 216 5.45 -3.56 17.75
CA LEU A 216 6.57 -2.77 18.25
C LEU A 216 7.64 -3.68 18.81
N TYR A 217 8.88 -3.39 18.47
CA TYR A 217 10.05 -4.04 19.04
C TYR A 217 10.87 -3.06 19.87
N LYS A 218 11.45 -3.57 20.94
CA LYS A 218 12.47 -2.88 21.75
C LYS A 218 13.52 -3.89 22.14
N ASP A 219 14.78 -3.57 21.89
CA ASP A 219 15.90 -4.48 22.14
C ASP A 219 15.69 -5.87 21.50
N GLY A 220 15.14 -5.90 20.29
CA GLY A 220 14.85 -7.11 19.51
C GLY A 220 13.67 -7.96 20.03
N LYS A 221 12.92 -7.49 21.02
CA LYS A 221 11.74 -8.19 21.57
C LYS A 221 10.45 -7.47 21.19
N ASN A 222 9.43 -8.25 20.83
CA ASN A 222 8.08 -7.72 20.65
C ASN A 222 7.54 -7.25 22.00
N VAL A 223 7.25 -5.95 22.12
CA VAL A 223 6.80 -5.36 23.37
C VAL A 223 5.29 -5.44 23.61
N PHE A 224 4.53 -5.94 22.63
CA PHE A 224 3.08 -6.11 22.79
C PHE A 224 2.68 -7.37 23.54
N ASN A 225 3.59 -8.32 23.72
CA ASN A 225 3.31 -9.61 24.33
C ASN A 225 3.67 -9.62 25.82
N ASP A 226 2.75 -10.12 26.65
CA ASP A 226 2.98 -10.43 28.08
C ASP A 226 2.27 -11.75 28.41
N GLU A 227 3.05 -12.78 28.72
CA GLU A 227 2.53 -14.12 29.03
C GLU A 227 1.78 -14.17 30.39
N ASN A 228 1.91 -13.14 31.23
CA ASN A 228 1.24 -13.06 32.52
C ASN A 228 -0.09 -12.31 32.48
N ASP A 229 -0.44 -11.71 31.34
CA ASP A 229 -1.72 -11.05 31.13
C ASP A 229 -2.77 -12.05 30.63
N ASP A 230 -4.01 -11.91 31.08
CA ASP A 230 -5.12 -12.83 30.69
C ASP A 230 -5.39 -12.88 29.18
N LEU A 231 -5.08 -11.80 28.45
CA LEU A 231 -5.21 -11.68 27.00
C LEU A 231 -3.86 -11.77 26.26
N GLY A 232 -2.77 -11.97 26.99
CA GLY A 232 -1.42 -12.02 26.42
C GLY A 232 -0.89 -10.66 25.96
N VAL A 233 -1.50 -9.54 26.39
CA VAL A 233 -1.18 -8.19 25.93
C VAL A 233 -0.44 -7.41 27.01
N SER A 234 0.71 -6.86 26.68
CA SER A 234 1.48 -6.02 27.59
C SER A 234 0.83 -4.67 27.88
N LYS A 235 1.34 -3.99 28.90
CA LYS A 235 0.96 -2.62 29.21
C LYS A 235 1.19 -1.67 28.03
N GLU A 236 2.31 -1.80 27.33
CA GLU A 236 2.64 -1.06 26.11
C GLU A 236 1.63 -1.35 25.00
N GLY A 237 1.22 -2.60 24.83
CA GLY A 237 0.19 -3.01 23.89
C GLY A 237 -1.16 -2.33 24.17
N TYR A 238 -1.61 -2.34 25.42
CA TYR A 238 -2.83 -1.63 25.83
C TYR A 238 -2.73 -0.11 25.62
N GLN A 239 -1.57 0.50 25.91
CA GLN A 239 -1.36 1.93 25.69
C GLN A 239 -1.40 2.28 24.20
N PHE A 240 -0.80 1.44 23.35
CA PHE A 240 -0.83 1.63 21.90
C PHE A 240 -2.27 1.54 21.34
N MET A 241 -3.03 0.51 21.74
CA MET A 241 -4.43 0.38 21.37
C MET A 241 -5.28 1.57 21.82
N ALA A 242 -5.10 1.99 23.06
CA ALA A 242 -5.81 3.16 23.60
C ALA A 242 -5.47 4.44 22.81
N GLY A 243 -4.21 4.60 22.40
CA GLY A 243 -3.77 5.71 21.55
C GLY A 243 -4.48 5.69 20.19
N ILE A 244 -4.53 4.54 19.51
CA ILE A 244 -5.27 4.40 18.24
C ILE A 244 -6.75 4.74 18.46
N LEU A 245 -7.40 4.16 19.45
CA LEU A 245 -8.83 4.38 19.72
C LEU A 245 -9.15 5.83 20.01
N SER A 246 -8.29 6.53 20.74
CA SER A 246 -8.49 7.96 21.05
C SER A 246 -8.38 8.87 19.83
N HIS A 247 -7.67 8.44 18.79
CA HIS A 247 -7.43 9.21 17.57
C HIS A 247 -8.19 8.70 16.34
N ILE A 248 -8.87 7.55 16.43
CA ILE A 248 -9.45 6.88 15.25
C ILE A 248 -10.46 7.73 14.48
N ALA A 249 -11.23 8.58 15.19
CA ALA A 249 -12.16 9.49 14.56
C ALA A 249 -11.45 10.51 13.65
N ASN A 250 -10.34 11.08 14.13
CA ASN A 250 -9.53 12.02 13.36
C ASN A 250 -8.74 11.31 12.24
N MET A 251 -8.22 10.11 12.51
CA MET A 251 -7.53 9.27 11.52
C MET A 251 -8.46 8.89 10.38
N SER A 252 -9.77 8.78 10.63
CA SER A 252 -10.75 8.42 9.59
C SER A 252 -10.78 9.42 8.44
N LEU A 253 -10.48 10.71 8.69
CA LEU A 253 -10.36 11.71 7.63
C LEU A 253 -9.27 11.36 6.59
N ILE A 254 -8.17 10.76 7.05
CA ILE A 254 -7.04 10.36 6.19
C ILE A 254 -7.23 8.94 5.67
N ASN A 255 -7.67 8.01 6.52
CA ASN A 255 -7.80 6.60 6.16
C ASN A 255 -9.03 6.31 5.29
N ASN A 256 -10.05 7.16 5.36
CA ASN A 256 -11.30 7.05 4.61
C ASN A 256 -11.60 8.35 3.85
N PRO A 257 -10.73 8.78 2.90
CA PRO A 257 -10.73 10.16 2.37
C PRO A 257 -11.84 10.43 1.34
N ILE A 258 -12.57 9.41 0.88
CA ILE A 258 -13.56 9.54 -0.19
C ILE A 258 -14.95 9.05 0.26
N VAL A 259 -15.99 9.57 -0.37
CA VAL A 259 -17.39 9.16 -0.10
C VAL A 259 -17.59 7.64 -0.22
N ASN A 260 -16.90 7.01 -1.16
CA ASN A 260 -16.97 5.56 -1.33
C ASN A 260 -16.43 4.78 -0.12
N SER A 261 -15.47 5.33 0.63
CA SER A 261 -14.97 4.71 1.86
C SER A 261 -16.10 4.52 2.88
N TYR A 262 -16.94 5.54 3.06
CA TYR A 262 -18.08 5.48 4.00
C TYR A 262 -19.21 4.56 3.52
N LYS A 263 -19.33 4.31 2.20
CA LYS A 263 -20.25 3.29 1.67
C LYS A 263 -19.83 1.86 2.06
N ARG A 264 -18.54 1.64 2.35
CA ARG A 264 -18.05 0.36 2.88
C ARG A 264 -18.34 0.21 4.38
N LEU A 265 -18.30 1.29 5.16
CA LEU A 265 -18.42 1.29 6.62
C LEU A 265 -19.91 1.18 7.06
N ILE A 266 -20.62 0.18 6.55
CA ILE A 266 -22.01 -0.09 6.89
C ILE A 266 -22.15 -1.52 7.43
N PRO A 267 -23.03 -1.78 8.44
CA PRO A 267 -23.25 -3.11 8.98
C PRO A 267 -23.68 -4.12 7.91
N GLY A 268 -23.35 -5.40 8.11
CA GLY A 268 -23.83 -6.51 7.30
C GLY A 268 -22.92 -6.94 6.15
N TYR A 269 -21.81 -6.21 5.88
CA TYR A 269 -20.89 -6.50 4.77
C TYR A 269 -19.43 -6.62 5.24
N LEU A 270 -19.21 -7.24 6.38
CA LEU A 270 -17.89 -7.39 7.03
C LEU A 270 -17.14 -6.06 7.28
N ALA A 271 -17.88 -4.96 7.34
CA ALA A 271 -17.30 -3.70 7.75
C ALA A 271 -17.03 -3.70 9.26
N PRO A 272 -15.94 -3.07 9.73
CA PRO A 272 -15.68 -2.92 11.16
C PRO A 272 -16.75 -2.00 11.79
N VAL A 273 -17.57 -2.54 12.66
CA VAL A 273 -18.65 -1.83 13.36
C VAL A 273 -18.50 -1.90 14.88
N THR A 274 -17.55 -2.69 15.36
CA THR A 274 -17.22 -2.86 16.77
C THR A 274 -15.70 -2.92 16.95
N VAL A 275 -15.25 -2.62 18.16
CA VAL A 275 -13.89 -2.96 18.60
C VAL A 275 -13.94 -4.37 19.17
N GLY A 276 -13.02 -5.22 18.74
CA GLY A 276 -12.91 -6.59 19.19
C GLY A 276 -11.52 -7.17 18.89
N TRP A 277 -11.20 -8.26 19.50
CA TRP A 277 -10.00 -9.08 19.33
C TRP A 277 -10.38 -10.56 19.20
#